data_30160ea67a25fba5cd54a4893f938d45
#
_entry.id   30160ea67a25fba5cd54a4893f938d45
#
_cell.length_a   1.000
_cell.length_b   1.000
_cell.length_c   1.000
_cell.angle_alpha   90.00
_cell.angle_beta   90.00
_cell.angle_gamma   90.00
#
_symmetry.space_group_name_H-M   'P 1'
#
loop_
_entity.id
_entity.type
_entity.pdbx_description
1 polymer ?
#
loop_
_entity_poly.entity_id
_entity_poly.type
_entity_poly.pdbx_seq_one_letter_code
_entity_poly.pdbx_strand_id
1 'polypeptide(L)'
;AFYPILIGLGAVGYMLWKDFDIQVFSGITFSWHMVFWLVMAVVFMFGRDIGYIIRIRILSNNQLSWRQAFRVIMLWEFTSAITPSAVGGTSVAIIYVHKEGISVGRSSAIVMLTSFLDELYFIVMFPLLILIVGPSELFDVSTSSGVLTRSLMGIALTGYFLKLGFVLVLSYGLFVNPRGLKWLLLKVFKLKFLRRWYHAAGQTGTDIIRSSHEIRRYNYKFWLKACSSTFLSWSSRYLVANALIMAFFAVSDQFLLFARQLVIW
;
A
#
# COMPACT_ATOMS: atom_id res chain seq x y z
N ALA A 1 8.98 23.91 -0.80
CA ALA A 1 9.17 22.44 -0.82
C ALA A 1 9.72 21.88 0.49
N PHE A 2 10.22 22.71 1.44
CA PHE A 2 10.84 22.27 2.70
C PHE A 2 9.83 22.07 3.86
N TYR A 3 8.67 22.70 3.83
CA TYR A 3 7.70 22.67 4.93
C TYR A 3 7.24 21.24 5.34
N PRO A 4 6.91 20.31 4.43
CA PRO A 4 6.49 18.96 4.82
C PRO A 4 7.60 18.17 5.52
N ILE A 5 8.86 18.37 5.08
CA ILE A 5 10.03 17.72 5.67
C ILE A 5 10.27 18.26 7.09
N LEU A 6 10.18 19.58 7.27
CA LEU A 6 10.32 20.20 8.59
C LEU A 6 9.23 19.79 9.55
N ILE A 7 7.96 19.70 9.07
CA ILE A 7 6.84 19.23 9.88
C ILE A 7 7.04 17.75 10.25
N GLY A 8 7.44 16.91 9.30
CA GLY A 8 7.70 15.48 9.55
C GLY A 8 8.84 15.25 10.53
N LEU A 9 9.98 15.93 10.32
CA LEU A 9 11.11 15.87 11.25
C LEU A 9 10.78 16.45 12.62
N GLY A 10 10.02 17.56 12.65
CA GLY A 10 9.55 18.15 13.89
C GLY A 10 8.62 17.24 14.68
N ALA A 11 7.67 16.58 13.99
CA ALA A 11 6.77 15.62 14.62
C ALA A 11 7.54 14.40 15.17
N VAL A 12 8.44 13.81 14.37
CA VAL A 12 9.28 12.69 14.81
C VAL A 12 10.19 13.11 15.96
N GLY A 13 10.83 14.27 15.86
CA GLY A 13 11.66 14.81 16.94
C GLY A 13 10.89 15.06 18.24
N TYR A 14 9.67 15.60 18.13
CA TYR A 14 8.78 15.80 19.29
C TYR A 14 8.34 14.46 19.91
N MET A 15 7.97 13.47 19.10
CA MET A 15 7.59 12.13 19.59
C MET A 15 8.78 11.46 20.26
N LEU A 16 9.96 11.49 19.64
CA LEU A 16 11.18 10.96 20.24
C LEU A 16 11.49 11.65 21.56
N TRP A 17 11.40 12.98 21.64
CA TRP A 17 11.68 13.71 22.87
C TRP A 17 10.67 13.45 23.98
N LYS A 18 9.39 13.29 23.63
CA LYS A 18 8.30 13.07 24.59
C LYS A 18 8.29 11.62 25.11
N ASP A 19 8.50 10.66 24.22
CA ASP A 19 8.33 9.23 24.52
C ASP A 19 9.68 8.51 24.68
N PHE A 20 10.82 9.26 24.61
CA PHE A 20 12.14 8.71 24.75
C PHE A 20 12.46 8.46 26.23
N ASP A 21 12.34 7.21 26.62
CA ASP A 21 12.74 6.75 27.96
C ASP A 21 14.10 6.02 27.87
N ILE A 22 15.14 6.67 28.40
CA ILE A 22 16.50 6.10 28.44
C ILE A 22 16.55 4.80 29.27
N GLN A 23 15.62 4.61 30.22
CA GLN A 23 15.56 3.42 31.06
C GLN A 23 15.11 2.20 30.25
N VAL A 24 14.25 2.38 29.24
CA VAL A 24 13.85 1.29 28.31
C VAL A 24 15.06 0.79 27.52
N PHE A 25 15.96 1.69 27.11
CA PHE A 25 17.17 1.31 26.38
C PHE A 25 18.23 0.64 27.27
N SER A 26 18.31 1.01 28.53
CA SER A 26 19.26 0.39 29.48
C SER A 26 18.89 -1.07 29.82
N GLY A 27 17.62 -1.44 29.66
CA GLY A 27 17.12 -2.82 29.85
C GLY A 27 17.29 -3.73 28.63
N ILE A 28 17.71 -3.20 27.46
CA ILE A 28 17.90 -3.99 26.24
C ILE A 28 19.18 -4.82 26.37
N THR A 29 19.03 -6.10 26.63
CA THR A 29 20.14 -7.05 26.58
C THR A 29 20.36 -7.55 25.15
N PHE A 30 21.55 -7.40 24.65
CA PHE A 30 21.94 -7.93 23.34
C PHE A 30 21.89 -9.47 23.37
N SER A 31 20.90 -10.04 22.67
CA SER A 31 20.74 -11.49 22.56
C SER A 31 20.83 -11.94 21.11
N TRP A 32 21.23 -13.19 20.86
CA TRP A 32 21.19 -13.78 19.52
C TRP A 32 19.79 -13.80 18.92
N HIS A 33 18.75 -13.91 19.73
CA HIS A 33 17.36 -13.79 19.33
C HIS A 33 17.07 -12.41 18.73
N MET A 34 17.48 -11.33 19.39
CA MET A 34 17.33 -9.96 18.90
C MET A 34 18.03 -9.78 17.55
N VAL A 35 19.30 -10.22 17.44
CA VAL A 35 20.08 -10.12 16.19
C VAL A 35 19.40 -10.88 15.06
N PHE A 36 18.92 -12.10 15.33
CA PHE A 36 18.19 -12.90 14.32
C PHE A 36 16.98 -12.14 13.76
N TRP A 37 16.13 -11.58 14.62
CA TRP A 37 14.94 -10.87 14.18
C TRP A 37 15.25 -9.54 13.48
N LEU A 38 16.30 -8.84 13.87
CA LEU A 38 16.75 -7.65 13.15
C LEU A 38 17.26 -8.00 11.74
N VAL A 39 17.99 -9.10 11.60
CA VAL A 39 18.39 -9.61 10.28
C VAL A 39 17.16 -10.00 9.46
N MET A 40 16.18 -10.69 10.08
CA MET A 40 14.93 -11.03 9.40
C MET A 40 14.14 -9.78 8.96
N ALA A 41 14.13 -8.71 9.75
CA ALA A 41 13.52 -7.44 9.34
C ALA A 41 14.17 -6.89 8.06
N VAL A 42 15.52 -6.94 7.97
CA VAL A 42 16.25 -6.54 6.76
C VAL A 42 15.91 -7.46 5.57
N VAL A 43 15.85 -8.77 5.78
CA VAL A 43 15.45 -9.74 4.73
C VAL A 43 14.05 -9.45 4.21
N PHE A 44 13.08 -9.19 5.10
CA PHE A 44 11.72 -8.82 4.71
C PHE A 44 11.67 -7.47 3.98
N MET A 45 12.50 -6.50 4.37
CA MET A 45 12.60 -5.22 3.68
C MET A 45 13.09 -5.43 2.23
N PHE A 46 14.10 -6.26 2.01
CA PHE A 46 14.51 -6.65 0.66
C PHE A 46 13.41 -7.40 -0.10
N GLY A 47 12.70 -8.32 0.56
CA GLY A 47 11.56 -9.03 -0.04
C GLY A 47 10.48 -8.08 -0.54
N ARG A 48 10.15 -7.05 0.24
CA ARG A 48 9.23 -5.98 -0.13
C ARG A 48 9.68 -5.25 -1.40
N ASP A 49 10.92 -4.79 -1.42
CA ASP A 49 11.46 -3.99 -2.52
C ASP A 49 11.60 -4.81 -3.80
N ILE A 50 12.09 -6.05 -3.69
CA ILE A 50 12.17 -7.00 -4.81
C ILE A 50 10.77 -7.26 -5.37
N GLY A 51 9.76 -7.46 -4.53
CA GLY A 51 8.37 -7.64 -4.96
C GLY A 51 7.86 -6.45 -5.76
N TYR A 52 8.11 -5.21 -5.33
CA TYR A 52 7.74 -4.01 -6.07
C TYR A 52 8.49 -3.88 -7.40
N ILE A 53 9.79 -4.20 -7.43
CA ILE A 53 10.60 -4.16 -8.64
C ILE A 53 10.12 -5.20 -9.66
N ILE A 54 9.85 -6.43 -9.23
CA ILE A 54 9.30 -7.48 -10.07
C ILE A 54 7.94 -7.05 -10.63
N ARG A 55 7.07 -6.52 -9.79
CA ARG A 55 5.73 -6.06 -10.18
C ARG A 55 5.78 -4.98 -11.25
N ILE A 56 6.56 -3.91 -11.07
CA ILE A 56 6.61 -2.83 -12.05
C ILE A 56 7.20 -3.30 -13.38
N ARG A 57 8.13 -4.27 -13.36
CA ARG A 57 8.64 -4.91 -14.57
C ARG A 57 7.58 -5.74 -15.30
N ILE A 58 6.79 -6.52 -14.57
CA ILE A 58 5.66 -7.26 -15.13
C ILE A 58 4.66 -6.30 -15.77
N LEU A 59 4.24 -5.26 -15.04
CA LEU A 59 3.26 -4.28 -15.51
C LEU A 59 3.75 -3.47 -16.71
N SER A 60 5.05 -3.25 -16.82
CA SER A 60 5.67 -2.62 -18.00
C SER A 60 5.96 -3.59 -19.15
N ASN A 61 5.54 -4.87 -19.07
CA ASN A 61 5.92 -5.92 -20.02
C ASN A 61 7.45 -6.04 -20.23
N ASN A 62 8.20 -5.95 -19.14
CA ASN A 62 9.66 -5.96 -19.11
C ASN A 62 10.34 -4.84 -19.93
N GLN A 63 9.63 -3.79 -20.30
CA GLN A 63 10.24 -2.60 -20.93
C GLN A 63 11.24 -1.91 -20.01
N LEU A 64 10.98 -1.94 -18.68
CA LEU A 64 11.96 -1.49 -17.69
C LEU A 64 13.00 -2.58 -17.43
N SER A 65 14.26 -2.22 -17.57
CA SER A 65 15.38 -3.05 -17.08
C SER A 65 15.34 -3.12 -15.53
N TRP A 66 16.08 -4.06 -14.94
CA TRP A 66 16.16 -4.18 -13.47
C TRP A 66 16.65 -2.89 -12.79
N ARG A 67 17.66 -2.22 -13.38
CA ARG A 67 18.20 -0.95 -12.86
C ARG A 67 17.20 0.20 -12.94
N GLN A 68 16.45 0.28 -14.04
CA GLN A 68 15.39 1.29 -14.21
C GLN A 68 14.25 1.05 -13.24
N ALA A 69 13.78 -0.19 -13.11
CA ALA A 69 12.72 -0.57 -12.16
C ALA A 69 13.14 -0.27 -10.70
N PHE A 70 14.37 -0.62 -10.32
CA PHE A 70 14.93 -0.27 -9.01
C PHE A 70 14.92 1.24 -8.79
N ARG A 71 15.41 2.03 -9.73
CA ARG A 71 15.43 3.50 -9.64
C ARG A 71 14.04 4.08 -9.48
N VAL A 72 13.08 3.63 -10.28
CA VAL A 72 11.68 4.09 -10.22
C VAL A 72 11.08 3.78 -8.85
N ILE A 73 11.26 2.55 -8.34
CA ILE A 73 10.69 2.16 -7.04
C ILE A 73 11.33 2.96 -5.91
N MET A 74 12.66 3.09 -5.87
CA MET A 74 13.34 3.87 -4.82
C MET A 74 12.90 5.34 -4.81
N LEU A 75 12.78 5.97 -5.99
CA LEU A 75 12.30 7.34 -6.10
C LEU A 75 10.82 7.47 -5.72
N TRP A 76 10.01 6.48 -6.06
CA TRP A 76 8.58 6.46 -5.69
C TRP A 76 8.41 6.33 -4.18
N GLU A 77 9.08 5.36 -3.54
CA GLU A 77 9.05 5.16 -2.08
C GLU A 77 9.57 6.41 -1.35
N PHE A 78 10.70 6.97 -1.80
CA PHE A 78 11.24 8.21 -1.24
C PHE A 78 10.24 9.38 -1.32
N THR A 79 9.65 9.57 -2.50
CA THR A 79 8.67 10.65 -2.70
C THR A 79 7.42 10.43 -1.85
N SER A 80 6.96 9.19 -1.73
CA SER A 80 5.81 8.85 -0.89
C SER A 80 6.09 9.10 0.60
N ALA A 81 7.32 8.88 1.04
CA ALA A 81 7.71 9.13 2.43
C ALA A 81 7.77 10.63 2.79
N ILE A 82 8.16 11.49 1.85
CA ILE A 82 8.28 12.94 2.10
C ILE A 82 7.04 13.75 1.72
N THR A 83 6.07 13.14 1.03
CA THR A 83 4.85 13.82 0.59
C THR A 83 3.68 13.41 1.49
N PRO A 84 3.08 14.33 2.26
CA PRO A 84 2.02 14.01 3.22
C PRO A 84 0.67 13.68 2.59
N SER A 85 0.65 13.19 1.36
CA SER A 85 -0.58 12.90 0.60
C SER A 85 -0.39 11.65 -0.25
N ALA A 86 -1.32 10.71 -0.12
CA ALA A 86 -1.40 9.51 -0.98
C ALA A 86 -1.43 9.86 -2.49
N VAL A 87 -1.94 11.03 -2.84
CA VAL A 87 -2.02 11.51 -4.23
C VAL A 87 -0.67 11.99 -4.76
N GLY A 88 0.21 12.54 -3.90
CA GLY A 88 1.52 13.07 -4.29
C GLY A 88 2.45 11.97 -4.82
N GLY A 89 2.61 10.89 -4.09
CA GLY A 89 3.47 9.76 -4.48
C GLY A 89 3.05 9.12 -5.80
N THR A 90 1.76 8.87 -5.97
CA THR A 90 1.21 8.23 -7.19
C THR A 90 1.39 9.11 -8.43
N SER A 91 1.13 10.42 -8.33
CA SER A 91 1.29 11.35 -9.46
C SER A 91 2.73 11.47 -9.91
N VAL A 92 3.68 11.49 -8.94
CA VAL A 92 5.11 11.58 -9.24
C VAL A 92 5.64 10.25 -9.79
N ALA A 93 5.09 9.11 -9.38
CA ALA A 93 5.44 7.81 -9.94
C ALA A 93 5.22 7.74 -11.46
N ILE A 94 4.14 8.33 -11.97
CA ILE A 94 3.87 8.41 -13.42
C ILE A 94 5.03 9.13 -14.13
N ILE A 95 5.53 10.22 -13.53
CA ILE A 95 6.64 11.00 -14.09
C ILE A 95 7.93 10.16 -14.10
N TYR A 96 8.22 9.41 -13.03
CA TYR A 96 9.42 8.57 -12.97
C TYR A 96 9.37 7.44 -14.00
N VAL A 97 8.24 6.76 -14.14
CA VAL A 97 8.07 5.73 -15.17
C VAL A 97 8.20 6.33 -16.57
N HIS A 98 7.64 7.51 -16.82
CA HIS A 98 7.74 8.21 -18.09
C HIS A 98 9.19 8.61 -18.42
N LYS A 99 9.97 9.08 -17.45
CA LYS A 99 11.39 9.44 -17.64
C LYS A 99 12.27 8.25 -18.06
N GLU A 100 11.87 7.03 -17.77
CA GLU A 100 12.58 5.83 -18.22
C GLU A 100 12.19 5.39 -19.66
N GLY A 101 11.50 6.25 -20.41
CA GLY A 101 11.21 6.05 -21.84
C GLY A 101 9.83 5.44 -22.13
N ILE A 102 8.98 5.28 -21.15
CA ILE A 102 7.60 4.79 -21.32
C ILE A 102 6.67 5.97 -21.61
N SER A 103 5.73 5.83 -22.55
CA SER A 103 4.76 6.89 -22.86
C SER A 103 3.91 7.26 -21.62
N VAL A 104 3.50 8.52 -21.52
CA VAL A 104 2.71 9.04 -20.37
C VAL A 104 1.46 8.19 -20.12
N GLY A 105 0.69 7.87 -21.18
CA GLY A 105 -0.53 7.06 -21.05
C GLY A 105 -0.25 5.66 -20.50
N ARG A 106 0.85 5.02 -20.93
CA ARG A 106 1.25 3.71 -20.42
C ARG A 106 1.81 3.80 -18.99
N SER A 107 2.54 4.87 -18.67
CA SER A 107 3.02 5.12 -17.31
C SER A 107 1.85 5.27 -16.33
N SER A 108 0.82 6.03 -16.71
CA SER A 108 -0.42 6.15 -15.94
C SER A 108 -1.11 4.79 -15.76
N ALA A 109 -1.17 3.97 -16.81
CA ALA A 109 -1.72 2.62 -16.76
C ALA A 109 -0.99 1.74 -15.74
N ILE A 110 0.34 1.71 -15.78
CA ILE A 110 1.19 0.94 -14.87
C ILE A 110 0.93 1.35 -13.42
N VAL A 111 0.92 2.65 -13.14
CA VAL A 111 0.71 3.18 -11.79
C VAL A 111 -0.71 2.89 -11.29
N MET A 112 -1.73 3.02 -12.14
CA MET A 112 -3.11 2.68 -11.78
C MET A 112 -3.28 1.19 -11.50
N LEU A 113 -2.67 0.32 -12.31
CA LEU A 113 -2.67 -1.12 -12.07
C LEU A 113 -1.96 -1.48 -10.76
N THR A 114 -0.87 -0.79 -10.45
CA THR A 114 -0.17 -0.95 -9.18
C THR A 114 -1.11 -0.67 -8.02
N SER A 115 -1.78 0.49 -8.02
CA SER A 115 -2.74 0.88 -6.98
C SER A 115 -3.93 -0.09 -6.90
N PHE A 116 -4.43 -0.55 -8.04
CA PHE A 116 -5.50 -1.55 -8.09
C PHE A 116 -5.08 -2.88 -7.43
N LEU A 117 -3.87 -3.38 -7.72
CA LEU A 117 -3.34 -4.61 -7.14
C LEU A 117 -3.08 -4.47 -5.63
N ASP A 118 -2.67 -3.29 -5.18
CA ASP A 118 -2.48 -3.00 -3.76
C ASP A 118 -3.81 -3.10 -3.01
N GLU A 119 -4.86 -2.46 -3.51
CA GLU A 119 -6.20 -2.55 -2.90
C GLU A 119 -6.78 -3.97 -3.00
N LEU A 120 -6.54 -4.67 -4.11
CA LEU A 120 -6.98 -6.05 -4.28
C LEU A 120 -6.36 -6.99 -3.23
N TYR A 121 -5.09 -6.76 -2.86
CA TYR A 121 -4.44 -7.51 -1.79
C TYR A 121 -5.23 -7.40 -0.47
N PHE A 122 -5.61 -6.20 -0.06
CA PHE A 122 -6.38 -6.00 1.18
C PHE A 122 -7.78 -6.58 1.10
N ILE A 123 -8.45 -6.43 -0.05
CA ILE A 123 -9.80 -6.99 -0.28
C ILE A 123 -9.81 -8.51 -0.15
N VAL A 124 -8.74 -9.18 -0.55
CA VAL A 124 -8.61 -10.63 -0.44
C VAL A 124 -8.15 -11.05 0.95
N MET A 125 -7.13 -10.37 1.49
CA MET A 125 -6.51 -10.76 2.76
C MET A 125 -7.42 -10.53 3.97
N PHE A 126 -8.20 -9.46 3.99
CA PHE A 126 -9.08 -9.15 5.11
C PHE A 126 -10.09 -10.28 5.41
N PRO A 127 -10.95 -10.72 4.48
CA PRO A 127 -11.87 -11.82 4.75
C PRO A 127 -11.14 -13.15 4.98
N LEU A 128 -10.00 -13.39 4.31
CA LEU A 128 -9.21 -14.58 4.52
C LEU A 128 -8.71 -14.67 5.97
N LEU A 129 -8.21 -13.59 6.53
CA LEU A 129 -7.75 -13.55 7.92
C LEU A 129 -8.90 -13.68 8.92
N ILE A 130 -10.06 -13.08 8.65
CA ILE A 130 -11.26 -13.27 9.47
C ILE A 130 -11.69 -14.75 9.48
N LEU A 131 -11.59 -15.44 8.34
CA LEU A 131 -11.95 -16.86 8.25
C LEU A 131 -10.96 -17.79 8.95
N ILE A 132 -9.66 -17.46 8.93
CA ILE A 132 -8.60 -18.29 9.52
C ILE A 132 -8.48 -18.07 11.03
N VAL A 133 -8.46 -16.82 11.48
CA VAL A 133 -8.20 -16.45 12.87
C VAL A 133 -9.50 -16.33 13.66
N GLY A 134 -10.55 -15.86 13.02
CA GLY A 134 -11.81 -15.52 13.69
C GLY A 134 -11.88 -14.06 14.15
N PRO A 135 -13.09 -13.47 14.10
CA PRO A 135 -13.26 -12.06 14.44
C PRO A 135 -13.02 -11.77 15.94
N SER A 136 -13.29 -12.73 16.82
CA SER A 136 -13.05 -12.59 18.27
C SER A 136 -11.57 -12.38 18.58
N GLU A 137 -10.68 -13.18 18.00
CA GLU A 137 -9.25 -13.08 18.27
C GLU A 137 -8.60 -11.89 17.55
N LEU A 138 -9.06 -11.54 16.34
CA LEU A 138 -8.53 -10.40 15.59
C LEU A 138 -8.78 -9.07 16.28
N PHE A 139 -9.95 -8.90 16.88
CA PHE A 139 -10.39 -7.64 17.49
C PHE A 139 -10.37 -7.66 19.02
N ASP A 140 -9.92 -8.76 19.65
CA ASP A 140 -9.79 -8.84 21.09
C ASP A 140 -8.66 -7.93 21.57
N VAL A 141 -9.06 -6.91 22.35
CA VAL A 141 -8.16 -6.04 23.11
C VAL A 141 -8.35 -6.40 24.56
N SER A 142 -7.53 -7.32 25.03
CA SER A 142 -7.63 -8.03 26.33
C SER A 142 -7.71 -7.13 27.59
N THR A 143 -7.58 -5.81 27.44
CA THR A 143 -7.69 -4.81 28.51
C THR A 143 -8.93 -3.93 28.41
N SER A 144 -9.81 -4.14 27.41
CA SER A 144 -10.86 -3.17 27.08
C SER A 144 -12.27 -3.75 27.24
N SER A 145 -13.21 -2.89 27.64
CA SER A 145 -14.64 -3.20 27.64
C SER A 145 -15.06 -3.69 26.24
N GLY A 146 -15.98 -4.64 26.14
CA GLY A 146 -16.50 -5.18 24.86
C GLY A 146 -17.09 -4.12 23.91
N VAL A 147 -17.25 -2.89 24.37
CA VAL A 147 -17.63 -1.72 23.58
C VAL A 147 -16.51 -1.32 22.62
N LEU A 148 -15.24 -1.30 23.06
CA LEU A 148 -14.09 -0.94 22.20
C LEU A 148 -13.88 -1.98 21.10
N THR A 149 -13.95 -3.26 21.43
CA THR A 149 -13.85 -4.37 20.46
C THR A 149 -14.91 -4.24 19.36
N ARG A 150 -16.18 -3.97 19.73
CA ARG A 150 -17.26 -3.75 18.75
C ARG A 150 -17.03 -2.52 17.90
N SER A 151 -16.53 -1.43 18.48
CA SER A 151 -16.23 -0.19 17.76
C SER A 151 -15.10 -0.40 16.75
N LEU A 152 -14.01 -1.07 17.12
CA LEU A 152 -12.89 -1.40 16.24
C LEU A 152 -13.34 -2.29 15.08
N MET A 153 -14.13 -3.33 15.36
CA MET A 153 -14.71 -4.18 14.32
C MET A 153 -15.62 -3.39 13.38
N GLY A 154 -16.47 -2.49 13.90
CA GLY A 154 -17.33 -1.63 13.11
C GLY A 154 -16.53 -0.70 12.19
N ILE A 155 -15.47 -0.07 12.69
CA ILE A 155 -14.57 0.78 11.91
C ILE A 155 -13.87 -0.02 10.80
N ALA A 156 -13.32 -1.19 11.15
CA ALA A 156 -12.61 -2.05 10.20
C ALA A 156 -13.55 -2.54 9.07
N LEU A 157 -14.76 -2.99 9.41
CA LEU A 157 -15.76 -3.40 8.43
C LEU A 157 -16.20 -2.24 7.55
N THR A 158 -16.43 -1.06 8.12
CA THR A 158 -16.79 0.14 7.34
C THR A 158 -15.68 0.50 6.37
N GLY A 159 -14.43 0.51 6.81
CA GLY A 159 -13.26 0.73 5.97
C GLY A 159 -13.14 -0.31 4.85
N TYR A 160 -13.35 -1.58 5.18
CA TYR A 160 -13.35 -2.67 4.20
C TYR A 160 -14.41 -2.48 3.12
N PHE A 161 -15.67 -2.18 3.49
CA PHE A 161 -16.74 -2.00 2.51
C PHE A 161 -16.53 -0.75 1.64
N LEU A 162 -15.96 0.32 2.18
CA LEU A 162 -15.57 1.49 1.40
C LEU A 162 -14.48 1.14 0.37
N LYS A 163 -13.43 0.42 0.78
CA LYS A 163 -12.38 -0.06 -0.13
C LYS A 163 -12.92 -1.04 -1.17
N LEU A 164 -13.77 -1.97 -0.76
CA LEU A 164 -14.43 -2.91 -1.68
C LEU A 164 -15.26 -2.17 -2.73
N GLY A 165 -16.07 -1.20 -2.31
CA GLY A 165 -16.83 -0.35 -3.24
C GLY A 165 -15.93 0.39 -4.24
N PHE A 166 -14.82 0.96 -3.76
CA PHE A 166 -13.83 1.61 -4.60
C PHE A 166 -13.20 0.64 -5.62
N VAL A 167 -12.78 -0.54 -5.18
CA VAL A 167 -12.19 -1.56 -6.07
C VAL A 167 -13.21 -2.08 -7.08
N LEU A 168 -14.47 -2.26 -6.70
CA LEU A 168 -15.54 -2.67 -7.64
C LEU A 168 -15.78 -1.60 -8.71
N VAL A 169 -15.82 -0.32 -8.34
CA VAL A 169 -15.97 0.79 -9.29
C VAL A 169 -14.77 0.86 -10.24
N LEU A 170 -13.55 0.73 -9.72
CA LEU A 170 -12.34 0.67 -10.55
C LEU A 170 -12.35 -0.55 -11.47
N SER A 171 -12.69 -1.73 -10.96
CA SER A 171 -12.77 -2.97 -11.74
C SER A 171 -13.78 -2.82 -12.87
N TYR A 172 -14.98 -2.34 -12.56
CA TYR A 172 -15.99 -2.09 -13.58
C TYR A 172 -15.49 -1.10 -14.65
N GLY A 173 -14.85 -0.01 -14.20
CA GLY A 173 -14.29 0.99 -15.12
C GLY A 173 -13.14 0.46 -15.98
N LEU A 174 -12.23 -0.32 -15.39
CA LEU A 174 -11.08 -0.84 -16.12
C LEU A 174 -11.45 -2.00 -17.07
N PHE A 175 -12.33 -2.91 -16.62
CA PHE A 175 -12.59 -4.17 -17.34
C PHE A 175 -13.90 -4.16 -18.14
N VAL A 176 -14.91 -3.35 -17.79
CA VAL A 176 -16.23 -3.38 -18.43
C VAL A 176 -16.50 -2.10 -19.19
N ASN A 177 -16.55 -0.95 -18.53
CA ASN A 177 -16.97 0.31 -19.14
C ASN A 177 -16.07 1.50 -18.75
N PRO A 178 -14.91 1.66 -19.38
CA PRO A 178 -13.99 2.76 -19.07
C PRO A 178 -14.55 4.14 -19.43
N ARG A 179 -15.44 4.22 -20.43
CA ARG A 179 -16.09 5.48 -20.78
C ARG A 179 -17.12 5.89 -19.74
N GLY A 180 -17.84 4.92 -19.17
CA GLY A 180 -18.79 5.14 -18.07
C GLY A 180 -18.09 5.65 -16.81
N LEU A 181 -16.93 5.07 -16.47
CA LEU A 181 -16.14 5.54 -15.33
C LEU A 181 -15.63 6.98 -15.54
N LYS A 182 -15.15 7.33 -16.74
CA LYS A 182 -14.78 8.71 -17.07
C LYS A 182 -15.96 9.65 -16.91
N TRP A 183 -17.15 9.27 -17.39
CA TRP A 183 -18.35 10.06 -17.24
C TRP A 183 -18.73 10.26 -15.76
N LEU A 184 -18.66 9.19 -14.95
CA LEU A 184 -18.92 9.25 -13.51
C LEU A 184 -17.95 10.20 -12.81
N LEU A 185 -16.65 10.07 -13.07
CA LEU A 185 -15.63 10.99 -12.55
C LEU A 185 -15.96 12.44 -12.89
N LEU A 186 -16.23 12.74 -14.16
CA LEU A 186 -16.57 14.09 -14.58
C LEU A 186 -17.85 14.61 -13.92
N LYS A 187 -18.86 13.75 -13.69
CA LYS A 187 -20.10 14.12 -13.00
C LYS A 187 -19.86 14.46 -11.53
N VAL A 188 -19.06 13.65 -10.82
CA VAL A 188 -18.68 13.88 -9.42
C VAL A 188 -17.86 15.17 -9.28
N PHE A 189 -16.87 15.38 -10.15
CA PHE A 189 -16.01 16.55 -10.10
C PHE A 189 -16.64 17.84 -10.67
N LYS A 190 -17.90 17.78 -11.17
CA LYS A 190 -18.73 18.97 -11.42
C LYS A 190 -19.29 19.61 -10.16
N LEU A 191 -19.33 18.89 -9.02
CA LEU A 191 -19.78 19.44 -7.74
C LEU A 191 -18.97 20.67 -7.37
N LYS A 192 -19.64 21.69 -6.80
CA LYS A 192 -19.10 23.06 -6.60
C LYS A 192 -17.75 23.06 -5.85
N PHE A 193 -17.58 22.20 -4.84
CA PHE A 193 -16.38 22.12 -4.03
C PHE A 193 -15.26 21.26 -4.66
N LEU A 194 -15.57 20.36 -5.63
CA LEU A 194 -14.62 19.51 -6.34
C LEU A 194 -14.21 20.08 -7.72
N ARG A 195 -14.83 21.15 -8.16
CA ARG A 195 -14.66 21.73 -9.50
C ARG A 195 -13.21 22.13 -9.81
N ARG A 196 -12.42 22.44 -8.78
CA ARG A 196 -10.98 22.73 -8.90
C ARG A 196 -10.20 21.58 -9.57
N TRP A 197 -10.62 20.33 -9.37
CA TRP A 197 -9.96 19.14 -9.90
C TRP A 197 -10.61 18.55 -11.15
N TYR A 198 -11.59 19.24 -11.72
CA TYR A 198 -12.35 18.76 -12.90
C TYR A 198 -11.45 18.42 -14.09
N HIS A 199 -10.45 19.23 -14.41
CA HIS A 199 -9.50 18.99 -15.49
C HIS A 199 -8.63 17.76 -15.21
N ALA A 200 -8.13 17.62 -14.00
CA ALA A 200 -7.36 16.43 -13.57
C ALA A 200 -8.22 15.16 -13.68
N ALA A 201 -9.47 15.19 -13.24
CA ALA A 201 -10.41 14.08 -13.38
C ALA A 201 -10.65 13.70 -14.84
N GLY A 202 -10.71 14.68 -15.75
CA GLY A 202 -10.83 14.47 -17.18
C GLY A 202 -9.62 13.75 -17.79
N GLN A 203 -8.41 14.13 -17.38
CA GLN A 203 -7.16 13.48 -17.79
C GLN A 203 -7.10 12.05 -17.26
N THR A 204 -7.33 11.86 -15.95
CA THR A 204 -7.39 10.52 -15.32
C THR A 204 -8.40 9.61 -16.03
N GLY A 205 -9.58 10.13 -16.37
CA GLY A 205 -10.59 9.36 -17.10
C GLY A 205 -10.12 8.96 -18.52
N THR A 206 -9.33 9.79 -19.19
CA THR A 206 -8.74 9.45 -20.49
C THR A 206 -7.67 8.39 -20.35
N ASP A 207 -6.84 8.47 -19.32
CA ASP A 207 -5.80 7.50 -19.01
C ASP A 207 -6.41 6.12 -18.67
N ILE A 208 -7.52 6.11 -17.92
CA ILE A 208 -8.30 4.88 -17.66
C ILE A 208 -8.77 4.24 -18.97
N ILE A 209 -9.30 5.00 -19.93
CA ILE A 209 -9.75 4.45 -21.21
C ILE A 209 -8.57 3.83 -21.98
N ARG A 210 -7.44 4.50 -22.04
CA ARG A 210 -6.23 3.98 -22.71
C ARG A 210 -5.73 2.71 -22.04
N SER A 211 -5.63 2.73 -20.71
CA SER A 211 -5.18 1.61 -19.89
C SER A 211 -6.05 0.37 -20.05
N SER A 212 -7.36 0.53 -20.08
CA SER A 212 -8.30 -0.59 -20.17
C SER A 212 -8.14 -1.39 -21.46
N HIS A 213 -7.78 -0.75 -22.58
CA HIS A 213 -7.51 -1.45 -23.83
C HIS A 213 -6.28 -2.36 -23.77
N GLU A 214 -5.24 -1.95 -23.04
CA GLU A 214 -4.04 -2.77 -22.84
C GLU A 214 -4.28 -3.90 -21.84
N ILE A 215 -4.94 -3.59 -20.72
CA ILE A 215 -5.20 -4.51 -19.62
C ILE A 215 -6.01 -5.73 -20.07
N ARG A 216 -6.99 -5.55 -20.95
CA ARG A 216 -7.86 -6.63 -21.48
C ARG A 216 -7.09 -7.66 -22.33
N ARG A 217 -5.89 -7.34 -22.80
CA ARG A 217 -5.05 -8.23 -23.59
C ARG A 217 -4.16 -9.16 -22.77
N TYR A 218 -4.07 -8.92 -21.45
CA TYR A 218 -3.22 -9.72 -20.58
C TYR A 218 -3.86 -11.06 -20.26
N ASN A 219 -3.04 -12.14 -20.32
CA ASN A 219 -3.46 -13.49 -19.99
C ASN A 219 -3.45 -13.74 -18.47
N TYR A 220 -4.01 -14.88 -18.04
CA TYR A 220 -4.07 -15.24 -16.62
C TYR A 220 -2.68 -15.36 -15.97
N LYS A 221 -1.63 -15.77 -16.72
CA LYS A 221 -0.25 -15.88 -16.21
C LYS A 221 0.33 -14.51 -15.82
N PHE A 222 -0.02 -13.47 -16.57
CA PHE A 222 0.36 -12.10 -16.23
C PHE A 222 -0.25 -11.70 -14.88
N TRP A 223 -1.54 -11.92 -14.71
CA TRP A 223 -2.25 -11.59 -13.47
C TRP A 223 -1.73 -12.39 -12.29
N LEU A 224 -1.48 -13.69 -12.45
CA LEU A 224 -0.91 -14.53 -11.40
C LEU A 224 0.45 -13.99 -10.94
N LYS A 225 1.35 -13.66 -11.86
CA LYS A 225 2.65 -13.09 -11.54
C LYS A 225 2.54 -11.72 -10.85
N ALA A 226 1.65 -10.85 -11.33
CA ALA A 226 1.42 -9.53 -10.75
C ALA A 226 0.82 -9.62 -9.35
N CYS A 227 -0.16 -10.50 -9.12
CA CYS A 227 -0.74 -10.76 -7.81
C CYS A 227 0.29 -11.38 -6.85
N SER A 228 1.07 -12.37 -7.29
CA SER A 228 2.11 -12.99 -6.45
C SER A 228 3.19 -12.00 -6.03
N SER A 229 3.64 -11.12 -6.94
CA SER A 229 4.60 -10.08 -6.59
C SER A 229 4.02 -9.03 -5.64
N THR A 230 2.72 -8.72 -5.77
CA THR A 230 2.01 -7.84 -4.84
C THR A 230 1.88 -8.49 -3.46
N PHE A 231 1.51 -9.77 -3.43
CA PHE A 231 1.45 -10.54 -2.18
C PHE A 231 2.80 -10.57 -1.46
N LEU A 232 3.88 -10.85 -2.20
CA LEU A 232 5.24 -10.81 -1.65
C LEU A 232 5.56 -9.45 -1.04
N SER A 233 5.30 -8.34 -1.77
CA SER A 233 5.61 -6.99 -1.30
C SER A 233 4.86 -6.62 -0.03
N TRP A 234 3.55 -6.79 -0.04
CA TRP A 234 2.70 -6.37 1.08
C TRP A 234 2.87 -7.27 2.30
N SER A 235 2.93 -8.59 2.13
CA SER A 235 3.21 -9.50 3.25
C SER A 235 4.57 -9.24 3.87
N SER A 236 5.61 -9.04 3.06
CA SER A 236 6.94 -8.66 3.55
C SER A 236 6.92 -7.33 4.31
N ARG A 237 6.17 -6.34 3.85
CA ARG A 237 6.04 -5.04 4.52
C ARG A 237 5.52 -5.17 5.95
N TYR A 238 4.49 -6.00 6.17
CA TYR A 238 3.97 -6.25 7.52
C TYR A 238 4.92 -7.12 8.35
N LEU A 239 5.58 -8.10 7.71
CA LEU A 239 6.55 -8.93 8.40
C LEU A 239 7.79 -8.15 8.88
N VAL A 240 8.15 -7.01 8.25
CA VAL A 240 9.18 -6.10 8.81
C VAL A 240 8.78 -5.62 10.19
N ALA A 241 7.55 -5.13 10.36
CA ALA A 241 7.06 -4.64 11.65
C ALA A 241 6.97 -5.79 12.67
N ASN A 242 6.51 -6.97 12.25
CA ASN A 242 6.52 -8.17 13.10
C ASN A 242 7.93 -8.50 13.59
N ALA A 243 8.89 -8.56 12.68
CA ALA A 243 10.27 -8.88 13.01
C ALA A 243 10.88 -7.86 13.99
N LEU A 244 10.59 -6.56 13.81
CA LEU A 244 11.02 -5.54 14.76
C LEU A 244 10.38 -5.73 16.15
N ILE A 245 9.08 -6.03 16.21
CA ILE A 245 8.41 -6.32 17.49
C ILE A 245 9.02 -7.57 18.15
N MET A 246 9.25 -8.64 17.38
CA MET A 246 9.85 -9.87 17.85
C MET A 246 11.30 -9.70 18.34
N ALA A 247 12.04 -8.72 17.82
CA ALA A 247 13.40 -8.45 18.27
C ALA A 247 13.44 -7.95 19.73
N PHE A 248 12.40 -7.23 20.16
CA PHE A 248 12.38 -6.56 21.47
C PHE A 248 11.36 -7.16 22.45
N PHE A 249 10.34 -7.85 21.94
CA PHE A 249 9.25 -8.38 22.76
C PHE A 249 9.04 -9.87 22.51
N ALA A 250 8.78 -10.63 23.57
CA ALA A 250 8.36 -12.01 23.44
C ALA A 250 6.88 -12.07 23.03
N VAL A 251 6.60 -12.45 21.78
CA VAL A 251 5.24 -12.62 21.26
C VAL A 251 4.99 -14.11 21.07
N SER A 252 3.90 -14.61 21.66
CA SER A 252 3.54 -16.03 21.60
C SER A 252 3.00 -16.44 20.24
N ASP A 253 2.22 -15.59 19.57
CA ASP A 253 1.61 -15.86 18.27
C ASP A 253 1.99 -14.81 17.24
N GLN A 254 2.95 -15.18 16.37
CA GLN A 254 3.46 -14.32 15.29
C GLN A 254 2.43 -14.14 14.17
N PHE A 255 1.62 -15.17 13.90
CA PHE A 255 0.62 -15.09 12.85
C PHE A 255 -0.54 -14.20 13.26
N LEU A 256 -0.98 -14.27 14.51
CA LEU A 256 -2.00 -13.38 15.06
C LEU A 256 -1.53 -11.91 15.06
N LEU A 257 -0.26 -11.67 15.40
CA LEU A 257 0.33 -10.32 15.32
C LEU A 257 0.29 -9.77 13.88
N PHE A 258 0.70 -10.57 12.90
CA PHE A 258 0.62 -10.20 11.48
C PHE A 258 -0.84 -9.93 11.05
N ALA A 259 -1.75 -10.80 11.42
CA ALA A 259 -3.16 -10.69 11.06
C ALA A 259 -3.80 -9.42 11.64
N ARG A 260 -3.54 -9.12 12.92
CA ARG A 260 -4.02 -7.90 13.57
C ARG A 260 -3.49 -6.63 12.92
N GLN A 261 -2.20 -6.57 12.58
CA GLN A 261 -1.62 -5.42 11.90
C GLN A 261 -2.30 -5.17 10.53
N LEU A 262 -2.61 -6.23 9.78
CA LEU A 262 -3.20 -6.11 8.45
C LEU A 262 -4.68 -5.69 8.51
N VAL A 263 -5.41 -6.08 9.54
CA VAL A 263 -6.84 -5.80 9.68
C VAL A 263 -7.10 -4.40 10.25
N ILE A 264 -6.19 -3.85 11.04
CA ILE A 264 -6.33 -2.51 11.65
C ILE A 264 -5.96 -1.38 10.67
N TRP A 265 -5.41 -1.73 9.50
CA TRP A 265 -4.97 -0.75 8.49
C TRP A 265 -6.18 -0.26 7.64
#